data_7e9fe684accd9e6aee9b818bff51c68d
#
_entry.id   7e9fe684accd9e6aee9b818bff51c68d
#
_cell.length_a   1.000
_cell.length_b   1.000
_cell.length_c   1.000
_cell.angle_alpha   90.00
_cell.angle_beta   90.00
_cell.angle_gamma   90.00
#
_symmetry.space_group_name_H-M   'P 1'
#
loop_
_entity.id
_entity.type
_entity.pdbx_description
1 polymer ?
#
loop_
_entity_poly.entity_id
_entity_poly.type
_entity_poly.pdbx_seq_one_letter_code
_entity_poly.pdbx_strand_id
1 'polypeptide(L)'
;MSFLISLALTVSGIFGTFNLNDIYPEVCITVEAPDTLDPSKPTELIFYTLPNANNIDWTAGKQLEEGDDWHYDIQHISAQTEFLRATDPKRNYVTIYLKDQKRSWTTWRYRHADILPQTLEAIISDISALYKDYRPQITLSSHSGGGYFLFEYIRTAPAINPLIHRFVFIDSVYGYLEEVHRARLADWLKDKKHYLCVISYEDATVIYEGKPLVSKEGGTWGRSHAMVRDLSKDFRFRMKDDGLWEVYRALGKRVTFKLLKNPEGTIWHTVLVERNGFIDSCLSGTRLEGKGYEFWGDRAYSEYIRSSSLGSGN
;
A
#
# COMPACT_ATOMS: atom_id res chain seq x y z
N MET A 1 4.21 0.91 -23.34
CA MET A 1 3.16 1.86 -22.93
C MET A 1 1.94 1.64 -23.81
N SER A 2 0.77 1.43 -23.22
CA SER A 2 -0.48 1.25 -23.95
C SER A 2 -0.81 2.51 -24.77
N PHE A 3 -1.35 2.34 -25.99
CA PHE A 3 -1.79 3.44 -26.85
C PHE A 3 -2.84 4.32 -26.14
N LEU A 4 -3.71 3.72 -25.31
CA LEU A 4 -4.74 4.41 -24.54
C LEU A 4 -4.14 5.33 -23.46
N ILE A 5 -3.08 4.90 -22.77
CA ILE A 5 -2.37 5.76 -21.82
C ILE A 5 -1.69 6.93 -22.53
N SER A 6 -1.07 6.68 -23.69
CA SER A 6 -0.49 7.76 -24.51
C SER A 6 -1.53 8.79 -24.90
N LEU A 7 -2.73 8.37 -25.26
CA LEU A 7 -3.82 9.28 -25.67
C LEU A 7 -4.36 10.08 -24.47
N ALA A 8 -4.55 9.46 -23.30
CA ALA A 8 -5.00 10.15 -22.09
C ALA A 8 -4.02 11.26 -21.64
N LEU A 9 -2.72 11.04 -21.82
CA LEU A 9 -1.67 12.00 -21.40
C LEU A 9 -1.44 13.17 -22.34
N THR A 10 -1.90 13.11 -23.59
CA THR A 10 -1.84 14.27 -24.50
C THR A 10 -2.67 15.45 -24.00
N VAL A 11 -3.61 15.19 -23.05
CA VAL A 11 -4.54 16.18 -22.50
C VAL A 11 -4.12 16.72 -21.14
N SER A 12 -3.50 15.90 -20.28
CA SER A 12 -3.30 16.23 -18.84
C SER A 12 -1.84 16.29 -18.39
N GLY A 13 -0.88 15.80 -19.19
CA GLY A 13 0.50 15.63 -18.73
C GLY A 13 0.65 14.52 -17.68
N ILE A 14 1.81 14.50 -17.00
CA ILE A 14 2.13 13.51 -15.91
C ILE A 14 2.20 14.17 -14.53
N PHE A 15 1.78 15.43 -14.43
CA PHE A 15 1.83 16.26 -13.21
C PHE A 15 0.42 16.52 -12.67
N GLY A 16 0.35 16.89 -11.37
CA GLY A 16 -0.92 17.13 -10.73
C GLY A 16 -1.75 15.85 -10.53
N THR A 17 -3.06 16.01 -10.39
CA THR A 17 -3.98 14.88 -10.23
C THR A 17 -4.67 14.57 -11.57
N PHE A 18 -4.60 13.32 -12.01
CA PHE A 18 -5.26 12.87 -13.23
C PHE A 18 -5.76 11.42 -13.13
N ASN A 19 -6.74 11.08 -13.97
CA ASN A 19 -7.38 9.77 -13.99
C ASN A 19 -7.00 8.97 -15.24
N LEU A 20 -6.83 7.66 -15.06
CA LEU A 20 -6.58 6.67 -16.10
C LEU A 20 -7.67 5.59 -16.04
N ASN A 21 -8.92 6.02 -15.99
CA ASN A 21 -10.07 5.11 -15.92
C ASN A 21 -10.33 4.47 -17.30
N ASP A 22 -10.98 3.30 -17.30
CA ASP A 22 -11.40 2.56 -18.50
C ASP A 22 -10.27 2.10 -19.43
N ILE A 23 -9.02 2.15 -18.97
CA ILE A 23 -7.85 1.61 -19.69
C ILE A 23 -7.71 0.10 -19.44
N TYR A 24 -7.99 -0.32 -18.22
CA TYR A 24 -7.94 -1.71 -17.80
C TYR A 24 -9.33 -2.18 -17.34
N PRO A 25 -9.69 -3.45 -17.58
CA PRO A 25 -11.03 -3.96 -17.28
C PRO A 25 -11.43 -3.79 -15.81
N GLU A 26 -12.47 -3.00 -15.57
CA GLU A 26 -13.04 -2.68 -14.23
C GLU A 26 -12.01 -2.10 -13.23
N VAL A 27 -10.94 -1.43 -13.69
CA VAL A 27 -9.97 -0.77 -12.83
C VAL A 27 -10.06 0.75 -12.97
N CYS A 28 -10.25 1.44 -11.84
CA CYS A 28 -10.13 2.89 -11.75
C CYS A 28 -8.76 3.25 -11.18
N ILE A 29 -8.10 4.20 -11.82
CA ILE A 29 -6.78 4.68 -11.43
C ILE A 29 -6.80 6.19 -11.33
N THR A 30 -6.39 6.72 -10.18
CA THR A 30 -6.07 8.14 -10.01
C THR A 30 -4.60 8.26 -9.67
N VAL A 31 -3.91 9.10 -10.40
CA VAL A 31 -2.50 9.46 -10.13
C VAL A 31 -2.47 10.82 -9.47
N GLU A 32 -1.77 10.93 -8.35
CA GLU A 32 -1.52 12.16 -7.62
C GLU A 32 -0.02 12.46 -7.63
N ALA A 33 0.40 13.27 -8.58
CA ALA A 33 1.76 13.77 -8.71
C ALA A 33 1.84 15.22 -8.20
N PRO A 34 3.01 15.72 -7.78
CA PRO A 34 3.21 17.14 -7.57
C PRO A 34 3.13 17.90 -8.92
N ASP A 35 2.90 19.21 -8.87
CA ASP A 35 2.81 20.05 -10.08
C ASP A 35 4.10 20.06 -10.90
N THR A 36 5.22 19.73 -10.27
CA THR A 36 6.53 19.59 -10.93
C THR A 36 7.32 18.45 -10.31
N LEU A 37 8.08 17.74 -11.15
CA LEU A 37 9.05 16.74 -10.72
C LEU A 37 10.47 17.23 -11.01
N ASP A 38 11.35 17.07 -10.02
CA ASP A 38 12.77 17.37 -10.20
C ASP A 38 13.45 16.18 -10.90
N PRO A 39 13.93 16.32 -12.16
CA PRO A 39 14.55 15.22 -12.90
C PRO A 39 15.90 14.79 -12.30
N SER A 40 16.50 15.62 -11.44
CA SER A 40 17.73 15.26 -10.72
C SER A 40 17.49 14.27 -9.58
N LYS A 41 16.22 14.08 -9.13
CA LYS A 41 15.85 13.19 -8.05
C LYS A 41 15.24 11.89 -8.57
N PRO A 42 15.43 10.74 -7.89
CA PRO A 42 14.65 9.56 -8.17
C PRO A 42 13.18 9.79 -7.78
N THR A 43 12.26 9.14 -8.50
CA THR A 43 10.83 9.23 -8.26
C THR A 43 10.32 7.93 -7.63
N GLU A 44 9.73 8.04 -6.46
CA GLU A 44 9.03 6.95 -5.78
C GLU A 44 7.58 6.92 -6.27
N LEU A 45 7.23 5.87 -6.99
CA LEU A 45 5.87 5.58 -7.44
C LEU A 45 5.22 4.66 -6.42
N ILE A 46 4.28 5.17 -5.63
CA ILE A 46 3.57 4.37 -4.63
C ILE A 46 2.23 3.93 -5.23
N PHE A 47 2.16 2.68 -5.67
CA PHE A 47 0.90 2.05 -6.08
C PHE A 47 0.15 1.63 -4.83
N TYR A 48 -0.93 2.32 -4.51
CA TYR A 48 -1.76 2.04 -3.34
C TYR A 48 -3.06 1.35 -3.75
N THR A 49 -3.17 0.07 -3.43
CA THR A 49 -4.37 -0.71 -3.71
C THR A 49 -5.37 -0.59 -2.56
N LEU A 50 -6.55 -0.08 -2.90
CA LEU A 50 -7.58 0.32 -1.95
C LEU A 50 -8.19 -0.87 -1.21
N PRO A 51 -8.64 -0.66 0.04
CA PRO A 51 -9.44 -1.64 0.76
C PRO A 51 -10.79 -1.90 0.06
N ASN A 52 -11.40 -3.04 0.39
CA ASN A 52 -12.75 -3.35 -0.09
C ASN A 52 -13.76 -2.28 0.39
N ALA A 53 -14.84 -2.12 -0.37
CA ALA A 53 -15.93 -1.19 -0.10
C ALA A 53 -15.54 0.31 -0.05
N ASN A 54 -14.32 0.67 -0.41
CA ASN A 54 -13.80 2.03 -0.36
C ASN A 54 -13.76 2.69 -1.75
N ASN A 55 -13.55 4.00 -1.79
CA ASN A 55 -13.31 4.76 -3.01
C ASN A 55 -12.03 5.62 -2.90
N ILE A 56 -11.60 6.20 -4.02
CA ILE A 56 -10.35 6.94 -4.09
C ILE A 56 -10.41 8.20 -3.24
N ASP A 57 -11.50 8.96 -3.31
CA ASP A 57 -11.65 10.22 -2.56
C ASP A 57 -11.63 9.99 -1.05
N TRP A 58 -12.34 8.97 -0.55
CA TRP A 58 -12.29 8.58 0.86
C TRP A 58 -10.88 8.17 1.30
N THR A 59 -10.19 7.42 0.44
CA THR A 59 -8.82 6.95 0.73
C THR A 59 -7.81 8.10 0.74
N ALA A 60 -7.92 9.01 -0.21
CA ALA A 60 -7.09 10.22 -0.25
C ALA A 60 -7.33 11.11 0.95
N GLY A 61 -8.58 11.22 1.38
CA GLY A 61 -9.01 11.95 2.56
C GLY A 61 -9.14 13.46 2.34
N LYS A 62 -9.91 14.08 3.20
CA LYS A 62 -10.05 15.53 3.33
C LYS A 62 -10.48 15.90 4.73
N GLN A 63 -10.44 17.19 5.07
CA GLN A 63 -11.06 17.70 6.27
C GLN A 63 -12.60 17.52 6.16
N LEU A 64 -13.23 17.02 7.23
CA LEU A 64 -14.67 16.87 7.25
C LEU A 64 -15.37 18.23 7.37
N GLU A 65 -16.44 18.36 6.58
CA GLU A 65 -17.43 19.42 6.71
C GLU A 65 -18.78 18.82 7.12
N GLU A 66 -19.73 19.66 7.55
CA GLU A 66 -21.05 19.20 7.94
C GLU A 66 -21.76 18.49 6.77
N GLY A 67 -22.19 17.25 7.01
CA GLY A 67 -22.84 16.40 6.00
C GLY A 67 -21.89 15.49 5.22
N ASP A 68 -20.58 15.58 5.42
CA ASP A 68 -19.64 14.68 4.79
C ASP A 68 -19.71 13.25 5.37
N ASP A 69 -19.34 12.29 4.54
CA ASP A 69 -19.14 10.90 4.95
C ASP A 69 -17.89 10.79 5.82
N TRP A 70 -18.02 10.14 6.97
CA TRP A 70 -16.92 9.94 7.93
C TRP A 70 -15.70 9.20 7.36
N HIS A 71 -15.86 8.46 6.26
CA HIS A 71 -14.76 7.74 5.60
C HIS A 71 -13.67 8.68 5.08
N TYR A 72 -13.97 9.94 4.83
CA TYR A 72 -12.97 10.92 4.43
C TYR A 72 -11.92 11.20 5.51
N ASP A 73 -12.26 11.03 6.80
CA ASP A 73 -11.35 11.31 7.92
C ASP A 73 -10.67 10.05 8.50
N ILE A 74 -10.26 9.12 7.63
CA ILE A 74 -9.60 7.89 8.08
C ILE A 74 -8.17 7.78 7.56
N GLN A 75 -8.03 7.53 6.25
CA GLN A 75 -6.74 7.09 5.69
C GLN A 75 -5.82 8.26 5.36
N HIS A 76 -6.37 9.33 4.81
CA HIS A 76 -5.62 10.54 4.43
C HIS A 76 -4.34 10.26 3.64
N ILE A 77 -4.37 9.32 2.68
CA ILE A 77 -3.17 8.91 1.93
C ILE A 77 -2.54 10.09 1.20
N SER A 78 -3.36 11.05 0.72
CA SER A 78 -2.86 12.29 0.11
C SER A 78 -2.03 13.11 1.09
N ALA A 79 -2.54 13.39 2.29
CA ALA A 79 -1.83 14.12 3.33
C ALA A 79 -0.57 13.38 3.81
N GLN A 80 -0.65 12.06 3.95
CA GLN A 80 0.51 11.23 4.28
C GLN A 80 1.58 11.25 3.17
N THR A 81 1.17 11.35 1.91
CA THR A 81 2.11 11.52 0.78
C THR A 81 2.79 12.89 0.83
N GLU A 82 2.07 13.97 1.16
CA GLU A 82 2.67 15.29 1.35
C GLU A 82 3.69 15.29 2.50
N PHE A 83 3.39 14.60 3.60
CA PHE A 83 4.36 14.40 4.68
C PHE A 83 5.63 13.70 4.19
N LEU A 84 5.51 12.66 3.34
CA LEU A 84 6.67 11.99 2.74
C LEU A 84 7.49 12.95 1.87
N ARG A 85 6.83 13.79 1.05
CA ARG A 85 7.48 14.83 0.23
C ARG A 85 8.29 15.81 1.08
N ALA A 86 7.71 16.26 2.21
CA ALA A 86 8.37 17.16 3.14
C ALA A 86 9.55 16.51 3.89
N THR A 87 9.38 15.24 4.29
CA THR A 87 10.38 14.51 5.10
C THR A 87 11.57 14.01 4.29
N ASP A 88 11.37 13.63 3.03
CA ASP A 88 12.43 13.19 2.10
C ASP A 88 12.55 14.09 0.85
N PRO A 89 13.13 15.28 0.97
CA PRO A 89 13.29 16.20 -0.15
C PRO A 89 14.25 15.71 -1.23
N LYS A 90 14.86 14.53 -1.07
CA LYS A 90 15.78 13.92 -2.03
C LYS A 90 15.08 13.04 -3.06
N ARG A 91 13.77 12.86 -2.95
CA ARG A 91 12.92 12.09 -3.86
C ARG A 91 11.73 12.90 -4.32
N ASN A 92 11.23 12.57 -5.49
CA ASN A 92 9.86 12.88 -5.85
C ASN A 92 8.96 11.75 -5.34
N TYR A 93 7.73 12.06 -4.94
CA TYR A 93 6.72 11.08 -4.54
C TYR A 93 5.45 11.26 -5.38
N VAL A 94 5.02 10.18 -6.02
CA VAL A 94 3.78 10.09 -6.81
C VAL A 94 2.96 8.94 -6.24
N THR A 95 1.71 9.20 -5.87
CA THR A 95 0.80 8.15 -5.40
C THR A 95 -0.17 7.77 -6.50
N ILE A 96 -0.30 6.48 -6.75
CA ILE A 96 -1.18 5.87 -7.73
C ILE A 96 -2.23 5.07 -6.97
N TYR A 97 -3.45 5.60 -6.91
CA TYR A 97 -4.58 4.92 -6.28
C TYR A 97 -5.19 3.91 -7.24
N LEU A 98 -5.28 2.66 -6.82
CA LEU A 98 -5.82 1.56 -7.61
C LEU A 98 -7.10 1.01 -6.95
N LYS A 99 -8.22 1.09 -7.66
CA LYS A 99 -9.52 0.64 -7.20
C LYS A 99 -10.19 -0.27 -8.24
N ASP A 100 -10.74 -1.41 -7.81
CA ASP A 100 -11.74 -2.14 -8.61
C ASP A 100 -13.03 -1.32 -8.69
N GLN A 101 -13.65 -1.20 -9.86
CA GLN A 101 -14.93 -0.49 -10.03
C GLN A 101 -16.03 -1.00 -9.09
N LYS A 102 -16.04 -2.31 -8.80
CA LYS A 102 -16.96 -2.93 -7.82
C LYS A 102 -16.43 -2.93 -6.40
N ARG A 103 -15.34 -2.20 -6.15
CA ARG A 103 -14.72 -1.96 -4.84
C ARG A 103 -14.31 -3.25 -4.12
N SER A 104 -13.81 -4.27 -4.85
CA SER A 104 -13.32 -5.52 -4.23
C SER A 104 -12.30 -6.24 -5.09
N TRP A 105 -11.01 -6.06 -4.80
CA TRP A 105 -9.93 -6.82 -5.40
C TRP A 105 -10.08 -8.34 -5.16
N THR A 106 -10.69 -8.70 -4.04
CA THR A 106 -11.00 -10.10 -3.70
C THR A 106 -11.87 -10.75 -4.78
N THR A 107 -12.89 -10.05 -5.28
CA THR A 107 -13.79 -10.58 -6.31
C THR A 107 -13.32 -10.25 -7.72
N TRP A 108 -12.59 -9.14 -7.93
CA TRP A 108 -12.02 -8.75 -9.22
C TRP A 108 -11.14 -9.86 -9.79
N ARG A 109 -10.25 -10.45 -8.98
CA ARG A 109 -9.34 -11.51 -9.39
C ARG A 109 -10.05 -12.76 -9.94
N TYR A 110 -11.25 -13.05 -9.50
CA TYR A 110 -12.06 -14.16 -10.01
C TYR A 110 -12.82 -13.78 -11.28
N ARG A 111 -13.33 -12.54 -11.35
CA ARG A 111 -14.04 -12.06 -12.54
C ARG A 111 -13.12 -11.93 -13.75
N HIS A 112 -11.84 -11.67 -13.53
CA HIS A 112 -10.86 -11.41 -14.57
C HIS A 112 -9.69 -12.41 -14.56
N ALA A 113 -9.93 -13.64 -14.10
CA ALA A 113 -8.88 -14.63 -13.89
C ALA A 113 -8.08 -14.97 -15.17
N ASP A 114 -8.71 -14.91 -16.33
CA ASP A 114 -8.13 -15.17 -17.65
C ASP A 114 -7.15 -14.09 -18.12
N ILE A 115 -7.37 -12.84 -17.74
CA ILE A 115 -6.54 -11.68 -18.12
C ILE A 115 -5.74 -11.10 -16.95
N LEU A 116 -5.90 -11.65 -15.74
CA LEU A 116 -5.32 -11.11 -14.52
C LEU A 116 -3.80 -10.91 -14.62
N PRO A 117 -2.98 -11.90 -15.03
CA PRO A 117 -1.53 -11.72 -15.06
C PRO A 117 -1.10 -10.57 -15.97
N GLN A 118 -1.68 -10.49 -17.16
CA GLN A 118 -1.35 -9.48 -18.15
C GLN A 118 -1.80 -8.08 -17.69
N THR A 119 -2.97 -7.99 -17.06
CA THR A 119 -3.52 -6.72 -16.57
C THR A 119 -2.69 -6.17 -15.41
N LEU A 120 -2.31 -7.00 -14.43
CA LEU A 120 -1.48 -6.56 -13.31
C LEU A 120 -0.10 -6.07 -13.76
N GLU A 121 0.54 -6.81 -14.68
CA GLU A 121 1.83 -6.43 -15.26
C GLU A 121 1.70 -5.14 -16.08
N ALA A 122 0.66 -5.00 -16.90
CA ALA A 122 0.43 -3.81 -17.72
C ALA A 122 0.21 -2.55 -16.86
N ILE A 123 -0.59 -2.63 -15.79
CA ILE A 123 -0.80 -1.50 -14.88
C ILE A 123 0.54 -0.99 -14.34
N ILE A 124 1.39 -1.89 -13.84
CA ILE A 124 2.67 -1.52 -13.24
C ILE A 124 3.64 -0.98 -14.30
N SER A 125 3.81 -1.68 -15.40
CA SER A 125 4.79 -1.33 -16.44
C SER A 125 4.40 -0.06 -17.20
N ASP A 126 3.14 0.09 -17.58
CA ASP A 126 2.69 1.23 -18.35
C ASP A 126 2.74 2.53 -17.54
N ILE A 127 2.29 2.50 -16.28
CA ILE A 127 2.34 3.68 -15.42
C ILE A 127 3.80 4.05 -15.09
N SER A 128 4.66 3.07 -14.78
CA SER A 128 6.07 3.38 -14.53
C SER A 128 6.79 3.94 -15.75
N ALA A 129 6.39 3.54 -16.96
CA ALA A 129 6.94 4.06 -18.21
C ALA A 129 6.65 5.56 -18.42
N LEU A 130 5.56 6.11 -17.83
CA LEU A 130 5.29 7.55 -17.86
C LEU A 130 6.40 8.37 -17.21
N TYR A 131 7.00 7.80 -16.16
CA TYR A 131 8.00 8.44 -15.33
C TYR A 131 9.44 8.00 -15.66
N LYS A 132 9.67 7.33 -16.80
CA LYS A 132 10.99 6.76 -17.18
C LYS A 132 12.15 7.73 -17.09
N ASP A 133 11.91 9.01 -17.40
CA ASP A 133 12.92 10.06 -17.42
C ASP A 133 13.22 10.62 -16.00
N TYR A 134 12.45 10.19 -14.99
CA TYR A 134 12.56 10.58 -13.60
C TYR A 134 13.09 9.46 -12.69
N ARG A 135 13.78 8.47 -13.25
CA ARG A 135 14.40 7.34 -12.52
C ARG A 135 13.42 6.68 -11.53
N PRO A 136 12.31 6.10 -12.02
CA PRO A 136 11.27 5.58 -11.15
C PRO A 136 11.75 4.39 -10.31
N GLN A 137 11.28 4.33 -9.08
CA GLN A 137 11.31 3.19 -8.19
C GLN A 137 9.88 2.94 -7.71
N ILE A 138 9.53 1.69 -7.44
CA ILE A 138 8.15 1.34 -7.14
C ILE A 138 8.03 0.77 -5.74
N THR A 139 7.11 1.34 -4.95
CA THR A 139 6.51 0.72 -3.78
C THR A 139 5.12 0.19 -4.16
N LEU A 140 4.90 -1.12 -4.05
CA LEU A 140 3.56 -1.69 -4.09
C LEU A 140 3.01 -1.74 -2.67
N SER A 141 1.98 -0.96 -2.40
CA SER A 141 1.34 -0.80 -1.09
C SER A 141 -0.13 -1.21 -1.13
N SER A 142 -0.61 -1.80 -0.06
CA SER A 142 -1.99 -2.25 0.05
C SER A 142 -2.56 -2.05 1.44
N HIS A 143 -3.88 -1.84 1.50
CA HIS A 143 -4.65 -1.92 2.73
C HIS A 143 -5.79 -2.93 2.57
N SER A 144 -6.04 -3.74 3.62
CA SER A 144 -7.17 -4.67 3.69
C SER A 144 -7.27 -5.57 2.43
N GLY A 145 -8.42 -5.64 1.80
CA GLY A 145 -8.64 -6.43 0.57
C GLY A 145 -7.74 -6.07 -0.62
N GLY A 146 -7.10 -4.89 -0.60
CA GLY A 146 -6.11 -4.48 -1.60
C GLY A 146 -4.90 -5.42 -1.69
N GLY A 147 -4.58 -6.15 -0.61
CA GLY A 147 -3.49 -7.11 -0.60
C GLY A 147 -3.61 -8.22 -1.63
N TYR A 148 -4.82 -8.54 -2.08
CA TYR A 148 -5.00 -9.53 -3.15
C TYR A 148 -4.39 -9.10 -4.48
N PHE A 149 -4.36 -7.80 -4.81
CA PHE A 149 -3.63 -7.31 -5.99
C PHE A 149 -2.15 -7.66 -5.91
N LEU A 150 -1.51 -7.38 -4.77
CA LEU A 150 -0.07 -7.63 -4.59
C LEU A 150 0.25 -9.13 -4.61
N PHE A 151 -0.52 -9.96 -3.90
CA PHE A 151 -0.29 -11.39 -3.88
C PHE A 151 -0.54 -12.05 -5.23
N GLU A 152 -1.57 -11.64 -5.96
CA GLU A 152 -1.79 -12.13 -7.31
C GLU A 152 -0.66 -11.69 -8.26
N TYR A 153 -0.17 -10.47 -8.15
CA TYR A 153 1.00 -10.02 -8.90
C TYR A 153 2.24 -10.87 -8.56
N ILE A 154 2.55 -11.04 -7.27
CA ILE A 154 3.68 -11.88 -6.84
C ILE A 154 3.53 -13.31 -7.38
N ARG A 155 2.33 -13.86 -7.40
CA ARG A 155 2.04 -15.21 -7.90
C ARG A 155 2.22 -15.34 -9.41
N THR A 156 1.74 -14.36 -10.18
CA THR A 156 1.53 -14.51 -11.63
C THR A 156 2.59 -13.84 -12.50
N ALA A 157 3.27 -12.81 -12.03
CA ALA A 157 4.32 -12.15 -12.80
C ALA A 157 5.42 -13.17 -13.18
N PRO A 158 5.85 -13.23 -14.44
CA PRO A 158 6.95 -14.11 -14.84
C PRO A 158 8.22 -13.86 -14.03
N ALA A 159 8.54 -12.58 -13.82
CA ALA A 159 9.54 -12.08 -12.88
C ALA A 159 8.98 -10.82 -12.22
N ILE A 160 9.34 -10.56 -10.96
CA ILE A 160 8.98 -9.31 -10.29
C ILE A 160 9.69 -8.17 -11.03
N ASN A 161 8.94 -7.14 -11.42
CA ASN A 161 9.47 -5.97 -12.14
C ASN A 161 10.66 -5.37 -11.35
N PRO A 162 11.83 -5.17 -11.99
CA PRO A 162 13.04 -4.72 -11.30
C PRO A 162 12.95 -3.31 -10.69
N LEU A 163 11.95 -2.52 -11.07
CA LEU A 163 11.67 -1.22 -10.45
C LEU A 163 11.01 -1.36 -9.08
N ILE A 164 10.37 -2.50 -8.79
CA ILE A 164 9.74 -2.75 -7.49
C ILE A 164 10.84 -3.03 -6.47
N HIS A 165 11.00 -2.09 -5.56
CA HIS A 165 11.96 -2.23 -4.48
C HIS A 165 11.31 -2.40 -3.10
N ARG A 166 9.99 -2.23 -2.99
CA ARG A 166 9.27 -2.37 -1.73
C ARG A 166 7.89 -2.99 -1.91
N PHE A 167 7.58 -3.95 -1.05
CA PHE A 167 6.22 -4.42 -0.80
C PHE A 167 5.76 -3.96 0.57
N VAL A 168 4.53 -3.45 0.64
CA VAL A 168 3.88 -2.96 1.85
C VAL A 168 2.50 -3.60 1.99
N PHE A 169 2.25 -4.21 3.13
CA PHE A 169 0.97 -4.77 3.50
C PHE A 169 0.50 -4.15 4.81
N ILE A 170 -0.50 -3.26 4.75
CA ILE A 170 -1.14 -2.69 5.93
C ILE A 170 -2.45 -3.42 6.15
N ASP A 171 -2.48 -4.32 7.13
CA ASP A 171 -3.59 -5.21 7.42
C ASP A 171 -4.19 -5.90 6.17
N SER A 172 -3.32 -6.43 5.31
CA SER A 172 -3.71 -6.86 3.97
C SER A 172 -3.10 -8.20 3.52
N VAL A 173 -2.63 -9.02 4.48
CA VAL A 173 -1.97 -10.31 4.15
C VAL A 173 -2.95 -11.50 4.02
N TYR A 174 -4.24 -11.26 3.87
CA TYR A 174 -5.27 -12.32 3.73
C TYR A 174 -4.97 -13.32 2.61
N GLY A 175 -4.36 -12.86 1.52
CA GLY A 175 -4.05 -13.67 0.34
C GLY A 175 -2.75 -14.46 0.42
N TYR A 176 -1.99 -14.37 1.53
CA TYR A 176 -0.72 -15.09 1.64
C TYR A 176 -0.91 -16.61 1.70
N LEU A 177 -0.16 -17.33 0.86
CA LEU A 177 -0.05 -18.79 0.83
C LEU A 177 1.43 -19.16 0.73
N GLU A 178 1.93 -20.02 1.63
CA GLU A 178 3.35 -20.38 1.69
C GLU A 178 3.84 -20.98 0.36
N GLU A 179 3.13 -21.98 -0.10
CA GLU A 179 3.47 -22.76 -1.30
C GLU A 179 3.57 -21.93 -2.58
N VAL A 180 2.94 -20.74 -2.56
CA VAL A 180 2.87 -19.82 -3.70
C VAL A 180 3.86 -18.67 -3.58
N HIS A 181 3.92 -18.05 -2.40
CA HIS A 181 4.55 -16.73 -2.27
C HIS A 181 5.93 -16.78 -1.60
N ARG A 182 6.18 -17.76 -0.70
CA ARG A 182 7.42 -17.78 0.09
C ARG A 182 8.67 -17.75 -0.77
N ALA A 183 8.79 -18.71 -1.71
CA ALA A 183 10.01 -18.84 -2.51
C ALA A 183 10.27 -17.59 -3.37
N ARG A 184 9.22 -16.99 -3.93
CA ARG A 184 9.32 -15.78 -4.76
C ARG A 184 9.73 -14.56 -3.95
N LEU A 185 9.13 -14.37 -2.77
CA LEU A 185 9.50 -13.28 -1.85
C LEU A 185 10.92 -13.47 -1.30
N ALA A 186 11.30 -14.71 -0.93
CA ALA A 186 12.63 -15.00 -0.44
C ALA A 186 13.70 -14.73 -1.51
N ASP A 187 13.46 -15.13 -2.75
CA ASP A 187 14.37 -14.86 -3.86
C ASP A 187 14.50 -13.35 -4.14
N TRP A 188 13.38 -12.65 -4.23
CA TRP A 188 13.34 -11.20 -4.43
C TRP A 188 14.08 -10.44 -3.31
N LEU A 189 13.95 -10.84 -2.04
CA LEU A 189 14.60 -10.23 -0.89
C LEU A 189 16.11 -10.44 -0.82
N LYS A 190 16.71 -11.28 -1.67
CA LYS A 190 18.17 -11.43 -1.78
C LYS A 190 18.84 -10.13 -2.25
N ASP A 191 18.15 -9.33 -3.07
CA ASP A 191 18.67 -8.00 -3.42
C ASP A 191 18.61 -7.09 -2.18
N LYS A 192 19.76 -6.47 -1.86
CA LYS A 192 19.93 -5.59 -0.70
C LYS A 192 19.14 -4.28 -0.81
N LYS A 193 18.58 -3.97 -1.98
CA LYS A 193 17.76 -2.79 -2.23
C LYS A 193 16.27 -3.04 -1.95
N HIS A 194 15.86 -4.29 -1.71
CA HIS A 194 14.46 -4.66 -1.55
C HIS A 194 14.02 -4.66 -0.10
N TYR A 195 12.78 -4.18 0.13
CA TYR A 195 12.17 -4.01 1.44
C TYR A 195 10.79 -4.67 1.49
N LEU A 196 10.49 -5.28 2.62
CA LEU A 196 9.16 -5.83 2.92
C LEU A 196 8.69 -5.27 4.25
N CYS A 197 7.54 -4.60 4.27
CA CYS A 197 6.89 -4.13 5.48
C CYS A 197 5.49 -4.73 5.60
N VAL A 198 5.20 -5.33 6.73
CA VAL A 198 3.88 -5.88 7.08
C VAL A 198 3.47 -5.25 8.40
N ILE A 199 2.30 -4.63 8.42
CA ILE A 199 1.65 -4.11 9.62
C ILE A 199 0.30 -4.81 9.72
N SER A 200 -0.02 -5.41 10.87
CA SER A 200 -1.33 -6.01 11.11
C SER A 200 -1.69 -5.92 12.59
N TYR A 201 -2.92 -6.28 12.92
CA TYR A 201 -3.42 -6.30 14.29
C TYR A 201 -4.09 -7.64 14.59
N GLU A 202 -4.32 -7.91 15.87
CA GLU A 202 -5.01 -9.12 16.32
C GLU A 202 -6.53 -8.97 16.03
N ASP A 203 -6.90 -9.28 14.80
CA ASP A 203 -8.23 -9.10 14.21
C ASP A 203 -9.24 -10.17 14.66
N ALA A 204 -8.77 -11.34 15.08
CA ALA A 204 -9.60 -12.44 15.56
C ALA A 204 -10.29 -12.15 16.92
N THR A 205 -9.84 -11.15 17.65
CA THR A 205 -10.44 -10.70 18.91
C THR A 205 -11.63 -9.77 18.71
N VAL A 206 -11.73 -9.15 17.53
CA VAL A 206 -12.79 -8.19 17.20
C VAL A 206 -14.11 -8.93 16.99
N ILE A 207 -15.13 -8.51 17.73
CA ILE A 207 -16.49 -9.03 17.60
C ILE A 207 -17.33 -8.05 16.79
N TYR A 208 -17.88 -8.53 15.69
CA TYR A 208 -18.82 -7.79 14.85
C TYR A 208 -20.13 -8.58 14.72
N GLU A 209 -21.25 -7.93 15.02
CA GLU A 209 -22.58 -8.56 15.04
C GLU A 209 -22.62 -9.89 15.84
N GLY A 210 -21.90 -9.92 16.98
CA GLY A 210 -21.89 -11.07 17.90
C GLY A 210 -21.00 -12.24 17.46
N LYS A 211 -20.18 -12.08 16.42
CA LYS A 211 -19.25 -13.11 15.92
C LYS A 211 -17.85 -12.53 15.75
N PRO A 212 -16.79 -13.34 15.86
CA PRO A 212 -15.45 -12.92 15.47
C PRO A 212 -15.44 -12.44 14.02
N LEU A 213 -14.78 -11.31 13.78
CA LEU A 213 -14.66 -10.70 12.45
C LEU A 213 -13.99 -11.64 11.43
N VAL A 214 -12.99 -12.39 11.90
CA VAL A 214 -12.25 -13.39 11.15
C VAL A 214 -11.94 -14.61 12.02
N SER A 215 -11.57 -15.73 11.42
CA SER A 215 -11.00 -16.85 12.18
C SER A 215 -9.58 -16.53 12.65
N LYS A 216 -9.15 -17.18 13.74
CA LYS A 216 -7.80 -16.99 14.32
C LYS A 216 -6.68 -17.23 13.31
N GLU A 217 -6.84 -18.19 12.42
CA GLU A 217 -5.86 -18.56 11.40
C GLU A 217 -6.06 -17.79 10.08
N GLY A 218 -7.28 -17.32 9.81
CA GLY A 218 -7.67 -16.70 8.54
C GLY A 218 -7.51 -15.20 8.51
N GLY A 219 -7.38 -14.54 9.67
CA GLY A 219 -7.16 -13.10 9.78
C GLY A 219 -5.72 -12.67 9.47
N THR A 220 -5.51 -11.37 9.42
CA THR A 220 -4.18 -10.81 9.09
C THR A 220 -3.16 -11.09 10.18
N TRP A 221 -3.58 -11.17 11.44
CA TRP A 221 -2.72 -11.60 12.55
C TRP A 221 -2.14 -12.99 12.31
N GLY A 222 -3.00 -13.99 12.13
CA GLY A 222 -2.60 -15.37 11.90
C GLY A 222 -1.76 -15.52 10.63
N ARG A 223 -2.15 -14.85 9.53
CA ARG A 223 -1.43 -14.86 8.25
C ARG A 223 -0.07 -14.18 8.36
N SER A 224 0.07 -13.09 9.12
CA SER A 224 1.37 -12.44 9.35
C SER A 224 2.33 -13.35 10.12
N HIS A 225 1.86 -14.03 11.16
CA HIS A 225 2.67 -15.03 11.87
C HIS A 225 3.07 -16.20 10.97
N ALA A 226 2.16 -16.69 10.13
CA ALA A 226 2.48 -17.70 9.14
C ALA A 226 3.59 -17.22 8.20
N MET A 227 3.47 -15.99 7.68
CA MET A 227 4.47 -15.40 6.79
C MET A 227 5.84 -15.22 7.47
N VAL A 228 5.88 -14.79 8.74
CA VAL A 228 7.13 -14.73 9.54
C VAL A 228 7.74 -16.12 9.70
N ARG A 229 6.94 -17.12 10.12
CA ARG A 229 7.39 -18.51 10.29
C ARG A 229 7.97 -19.06 8.98
N ASP A 230 7.30 -18.81 7.87
CA ASP A 230 7.69 -19.36 6.57
C ASP A 230 8.95 -18.71 6.03
N LEU A 231 9.07 -17.36 6.11
CA LEU A 231 10.28 -16.64 5.74
C LEU A 231 11.46 -16.90 6.72
N SER A 232 11.19 -17.38 7.94
CA SER A 232 12.24 -17.80 8.89
C SER A 232 13.01 -19.03 8.42
N LYS A 233 12.49 -19.76 7.42
CA LYS A 233 13.20 -20.86 6.75
C LYS A 233 14.37 -20.35 5.89
N ASP A 234 14.31 -19.08 5.45
CA ASP A 234 15.30 -18.45 4.57
C ASP A 234 16.11 -17.37 5.29
N PHE A 235 15.53 -16.68 6.28
CA PHE A 235 16.14 -15.52 6.95
C PHE A 235 16.04 -15.62 8.47
N ARG A 236 17.07 -15.15 9.16
CA ARG A 236 17.08 -15.06 10.62
C ARG A 236 16.32 -13.81 11.08
N PHE A 237 15.17 -13.99 11.71
CA PHE A 237 14.43 -12.93 12.38
C PHE A 237 14.92 -12.67 13.81
N ARG A 238 14.86 -11.39 14.20
CA ARG A 238 14.91 -10.96 15.60
C ARG A 238 13.53 -10.46 15.96
N MET A 239 13.00 -10.91 17.08
CA MET A 239 11.71 -10.51 17.61
C MET A 239 11.92 -9.63 18.84
N LYS A 240 11.12 -8.56 18.96
CA LYS A 240 10.93 -7.76 20.16
C LYS A 240 9.44 -7.72 20.47
N ASP A 241 9.09 -8.02 21.71
CA ASP A 241 7.74 -7.84 22.27
C ASP A 241 7.82 -6.75 23.34
N ASP A 242 7.04 -5.70 23.24
CA ASP A 242 6.97 -4.61 24.23
C ASP A 242 5.64 -4.60 25.00
N GLY A 243 4.86 -5.68 24.87
CA GLY A 243 3.56 -5.84 25.49
C GLY A 243 2.42 -5.40 24.59
N LEU A 244 2.59 -4.38 23.75
CA LEU A 244 1.61 -3.89 22.77
C LEU A 244 1.90 -4.42 21.36
N TRP A 245 3.17 -4.41 20.97
CA TRP A 245 3.64 -4.80 19.64
C TRP A 245 4.55 -6.00 19.66
N GLU A 246 4.32 -6.94 18.75
CA GLU A 246 5.32 -7.91 18.34
C GLU A 246 6.01 -7.40 17.06
N VAL A 247 7.30 -7.08 17.17
CA VAL A 247 8.07 -6.56 16.04
C VAL A 247 9.12 -7.60 15.63
N TYR A 248 8.97 -8.13 14.42
CA TYR A 248 9.92 -9.05 13.81
C TYR A 248 10.75 -8.33 12.76
N ARG A 249 12.07 -8.46 12.79
CA ARG A 249 13.00 -7.83 11.85
C ARG A 249 14.04 -8.79 11.34
N ALA A 250 14.28 -8.75 10.01
CA ALA A 250 15.33 -9.49 9.34
C ALA A 250 16.09 -8.62 8.33
N LEU A 251 17.20 -9.13 7.80
CA LEU A 251 18.00 -8.48 6.75
C LEU A 251 18.36 -7.00 7.06
N GLY A 252 18.81 -6.72 8.31
CA GLY A 252 19.15 -5.36 8.72
C GLY A 252 17.96 -4.40 8.73
N LYS A 253 16.79 -4.86 9.12
CA LYS A 253 15.50 -4.15 9.16
C LYS A 253 14.81 -3.98 7.80
N ARG A 254 15.38 -4.47 6.69
CA ARG A 254 14.70 -4.39 5.38
C ARG A 254 13.42 -5.23 5.31
N VAL A 255 13.35 -6.26 6.15
CA VAL A 255 12.12 -7.03 6.39
C VAL A 255 11.64 -6.72 7.79
N THR A 256 10.44 -6.13 7.89
CA THR A 256 9.84 -5.72 9.16
C THR A 256 8.38 -6.16 9.21
N PHE A 257 8.00 -6.83 10.30
CA PHE A 257 6.60 -7.07 10.66
C PHE A 257 6.33 -6.34 11.97
N LYS A 258 5.23 -5.60 12.02
CA LYS A 258 4.72 -4.90 13.21
C LYS A 258 3.31 -5.40 13.47
N LEU A 259 3.15 -6.22 14.49
CA LEU A 259 1.91 -6.90 14.80
C LEU A 259 1.35 -6.33 16.11
N LEU A 260 0.21 -5.66 16.03
CA LEU A 260 -0.46 -5.00 17.15
C LEU A 260 -1.35 -5.99 17.90
N LYS A 261 -1.10 -6.18 19.18
CA LYS A 261 -1.99 -6.95 20.06
C LYS A 261 -3.27 -6.15 20.32
N ASN A 262 -4.39 -6.85 20.32
CA ASN A 262 -5.71 -6.24 20.50
C ASN A 262 -6.60 -7.14 21.38
N PRO A 263 -6.15 -7.51 22.61
CA PRO A 263 -6.84 -8.48 23.44
C PRO A 263 -8.29 -8.07 23.79
N GLU A 264 -8.56 -6.77 23.86
CA GLU A 264 -9.90 -6.22 24.16
C GLU A 264 -10.81 -6.15 22.91
N GLY A 265 -10.30 -6.42 21.70
CA GLY A 265 -11.07 -6.35 20.46
C GLY A 265 -11.60 -4.97 20.10
N THR A 266 -11.00 -3.90 20.63
CA THR A 266 -11.50 -2.52 20.48
C THR A 266 -10.83 -1.75 19.33
N ILE A 267 -9.72 -2.25 18.80
CA ILE A 267 -8.98 -1.62 17.71
C ILE A 267 -9.46 -2.19 16.38
N TRP A 268 -9.70 -1.31 15.42
CA TRP A 268 -10.12 -1.64 14.06
C TRP A 268 -8.98 -1.40 13.06
N HIS A 269 -8.96 -2.12 11.98
CA HIS A 269 -7.87 -2.13 11.01
C HIS A 269 -7.56 -0.75 10.40
N THR A 270 -8.55 0.12 10.26
CA THR A 270 -8.39 1.47 9.70
C THR A 270 -7.43 2.34 10.52
N VAL A 271 -7.39 2.13 11.84
CA VAL A 271 -6.51 2.87 12.77
C VAL A 271 -5.02 2.62 12.47
N LEU A 272 -4.68 1.45 11.90
CA LEU A 272 -3.30 1.15 11.48
C LEU A 272 -2.81 2.10 10.39
N VAL A 273 -3.68 2.52 9.48
CA VAL A 273 -3.35 3.51 8.44
C VAL A 273 -3.35 4.92 9.02
N GLU A 274 -4.39 5.25 9.80
CA GLU A 274 -4.62 6.55 10.41
C GLU A 274 -3.44 7.00 11.27
N ARG A 275 -2.90 6.11 12.12
CA ARG A 275 -1.79 6.40 13.03
C ARG A 275 -0.43 6.26 12.37
N ASN A 276 -0.24 6.99 11.26
CA ASN A 276 1.02 7.09 10.51
C ASN A 276 1.48 5.77 9.85
N GLY A 277 0.60 4.79 9.69
CA GLY A 277 1.00 3.47 9.18
C GLY A 277 1.45 3.48 7.73
N PHE A 278 0.88 4.32 6.88
CA PHE A 278 1.33 4.46 5.49
C PHE A 278 2.72 5.11 5.44
N ILE A 279 2.94 6.20 6.18
CA ILE A 279 4.25 6.86 6.31
C ILE A 279 5.28 5.85 6.79
N ASP A 280 4.99 5.19 7.91
CA ASP A 280 5.91 4.24 8.54
C ASP A 280 6.27 3.08 7.61
N SER A 281 5.29 2.53 6.91
CA SER A 281 5.51 1.41 5.99
C SER A 281 6.37 1.78 4.79
N CYS A 282 6.22 3.00 4.26
CA CYS A 282 7.04 3.54 3.18
C CYS A 282 8.50 3.80 3.62
N LEU A 283 8.70 4.22 4.87
CA LEU A 283 10.01 4.58 5.41
C LEU A 283 10.68 3.45 6.20
N SER A 284 9.96 2.37 6.52
CA SER A 284 10.46 1.24 7.31
C SER A 284 11.76 0.66 6.76
N GLY A 285 12.71 0.42 7.66
CA GLY A 285 14.04 -0.12 7.33
C GLY A 285 15.00 0.90 6.71
N THR A 286 14.56 2.13 6.44
CA THR A 286 15.40 3.22 5.93
C THR A 286 15.95 4.07 7.09
N ARG A 287 16.85 5.01 6.77
CA ARG A 287 17.34 6.02 7.73
C ARG A 287 16.27 7.07 8.13
N LEU A 288 15.13 7.09 7.42
CA LEU A 288 14.04 8.03 7.68
C LEU A 288 12.94 7.40 8.56
N GLU A 289 13.05 6.12 8.91
CA GLU A 289 12.12 5.46 9.85
C GLU A 289 12.09 6.22 11.18
N GLY A 290 10.90 6.70 11.56
CA GLY A 290 10.67 7.49 12.78
C GLY A 290 11.11 8.97 12.71
N LYS A 291 11.49 9.47 11.53
CA LYS A 291 11.91 10.87 11.39
C LYS A 291 10.71 11.80 11.21
N GLY A 292 10.44 12.62 12.22
CA GLY A 292 9.34 13.61 12.21
C GLY A 292 7.95 13.00 12.47
N TYR A 293 7.86 11.72 12.77
CA TYR A 293 6.63 11.04 13.13
C TYR A 293 6.91 9.91 14.15
N GLU A 294 5.88 9.55 14.88
CA GLU A 294 5.84 8.34 15.70
C GLU A 294 4.81 7.38 15.11
N PHE A 295 5.24 6.14 14.81
CA PHE A 295 4.29 5.11 14.40
C PHE A 295 3.37 4.78 15.58
N TRP A 296 2.05 4.75 15.36
CA TRP A 296 1.01 4.62 16.36
C TRP A 296 0.82 5.86 17.25
N GLY A 297 1.48 6.98 16.93
CA GLY A 297 1.28 8.29 17.56
C GLY A 297 0.15 9.10 16.90
N ASP A 298 0.09 10.39 17.24
CA ASP A 298 -0.81 11.33 16.60
C ASP A 298 -0.50 11.49 15.10
N ARG A 299 -1.50 11.94 14.33
CA ARG A 299 -1.38 12.16 12.88
C ARG A 299 -0.29 13.19 12.57
N ALA A 300 0.91 12.73 12.19
CA ALA A 300 2.04 13.59 11.83
C ALA A 300 1.79 14.42 10.55
N TYR A 301 0.77 14.06 9.78
CA TYR A 301 0.35 14.66 8.53
C TYR A 301 -0.82 15.64 8.65
N SER A 302 -1.24 16.00 9.87
CA SER A 302 -2.44 16.82 10.13
C SER A 302 -2.42 18.16 9.38
N GLU A 303 -1.27 18.80 9.25
CA GLU A 303 -1.11 20.08 8.54
C GLU A 303 -1.28 19.97 7.02
N TYR A 304 -1.20 18.75 6.47
CA TYR A 304 -1.35 18.47 5.04
C TYR A 304 -2.76 18.00 4.66
N ILE A 305 -3.68 17.89 5.62
CA ILE A 305 -5.06 17.48 5.33
C ILE A 305 -5.75 18.58 4.54
N ARG A 306 -6.18 18.26 3.33
CA ARG A 306 -6.82 19.19 2.40
C ARG A 306 -8.26 19.49 2.82
N SER A 307 -8.74 20.70 2.47
CA SER A 307 -10.14 21.07 2.65
C SER A 307 -11.08 20.43 1.59
N SER A 308 -10.54 20.00 0.44
CA SER A 308 -11.33 19.43 -0.66
C SER A 308 -10.82 18.05 -1.07
N SER A 309 -11.70 17.21 -1.65
CA SER A 309 -11.33 15.89 -2.21
C SER A 309 -10.46 16.01 -3.46
N LEU A 310 -9.77 14.92 -3.84
CA LEU A 310 -8.93 14.88 -5.05
C LEU A 310 -9.70 15.18 -6.34
N GLY A 311 -10.98 14.80 -6.41
CA GLY A 311 -11.83 14.97 -7.60
C GLY A 311 -12.46 16.36 -7.74
N SER A 312 -12.26 17.29 -6.81
CA SER A 312 -12.89 18.63 -6.83
C SER A 312 -12.04 19.72 -7.49
N GLY A 313 -10.90 19.39 -8.06
CA GLY A 313 -10.16 20.27 -8.98
C GLY A 313 -10.71 20.16 -10.39
N ASN A 314 -11.22 21.27 -10.94
CA ASN A 314 -11.74 21.40 -12.31
C ASN A 314 -10.75 20.94 -13.38
#